data_405ae50e673cba4427a68e33585a5e00
#
_entry.id   405ae50e673cba4427a68e33585a5e00
#
_cell.length_a   1.000
_cell.length_b   1.000
_cell.length_c   1.000
_cell.angle_alpha   90.00
_cell.angle_beta   90.00
_cell.angle_gamma   90.00
#
_symmetry.space_group_name_H-M   'P 1'
#
loop_
_entity.id
_entity.type
_entity.pdbx_description
1 polymer ?
#
loop_
_entity_poly.entity_id
_entity_poly.type
_entity_poly.pdbx_seq_one_letter_code
_entity_poly.pdbx_strand_id
1 'polypeptide(L)'
;MAKPRARANSRNAEPAGLWHQPTLLNLLADVLTVLGIAGIAWAALTALQRLPVFPLREVVLAEKPQRVSAEQIAHVARTTVVGNFFTVDLEEARTAIEKLPWVRNAAVRRLWPDGLSLTIEEHEAVAQWRHLNGEPGLVNQQGEVFVADLPEDSQALPRFSGPEGSAAEILARHGEFNGTLADIGRHVTALSLSQRRAWRLKLDDGATLDLGRDEEQRSLAERLTRFATHYAGIKERFGSVRGIDMRYPNGFTLAGIERVAPPAKPAAGQKS
;
A
#
# COMPACT_ATOMS: atom_id res chain seq x y z
N MET A 1 2.57 -98.63 -55.89
CA MET A 1 2.34 -98.07 -54.54
C MET A 1 2.59 -96.53 -54.59
N ALA A 2 1.56 -95.74 -54.65
CA ALA A 2 1.63 -94.30 -54.75
C ALA A 2 1.19 -93.65 -53.41
N LYS A 3 2.03 -92.83 -52.82
CA LYS A 3 1.82 -92.13 -51.55
C LYS A 3 1.04 -90.88 -51.81
N PRO A 4 -0.02 -90.61 -51.08
CA PRO A 4 -0.82 -89.34 -51.27
C PRO A 4 -0.05 -88.18 -50.65
N ARG A 5 0.10 -87.10 -51.40
CA ARG A 5 0.57 -85.76 -50.94
C ARG A 5 -0.53 -85.03 -50.15
N ALA A 6 -0.23 -84.77 -48.92
CA ALA A 6 -1.07 -83.88 -48.09
C ALA A 6 -0.96 -82.45 -48.64
N ARG A 7 -2.08 -81.88 -49.03
CA ARG A 7 -2.25 -80.44 -49.33
C ARG A 7 -2.22 -79.67 -48.03
N ALA A 8 -1.21 -78.87 -47.84
CA ALA A 8 -1.17 -77.86 -46.80
C ALA A 8 -2.19 -76.75 -47.16
N ASN A 9 -3.24 -76.64 -46.40
CA ASN A 9 -4.22 -75.62 -46.53
C ASN A 9 -3.70 -74.38 -45.78
N SER A 10 -3.03 -73.46 -46.46
CA SER A 10 -2.67 -72.14 -45.92
C SER A 10 -3.96 -71.29 -45.82
N ARG A 11 -4.60 -71.34 -44.67
CA ARG A 11 -5.62 -70.35 -44.30
C ARG A 11 -4.88 -69.02 -44.20
N ASN A 12 -5.10 -68.15 -45.20
CA ASN A 12 -4.82 -66.72 -45.07
C ASN A 12 -5.63 -66.19 -43.89
N ALA A 13 -4.99 -65.97 -42.77
CA ALA A 13 -5.58 -65.19 -41.69
C ALA A 13 -5.64 -63.73 -42.18
N GLU A 14 -6.81 -63.31 -42.61
CA GLU A 14 -7.07 -61.89 -42.82
C GLU A 14 -6.76 -61.17 -41.52
N PRO A 15 -6.09 -60.00 -41.57
CA PRO A 15 -5.85 -59.21 -40.39
C PRO A 15 -7.20 -58.86 -39.77
N ALA A 16 -7.45 -59.36 -38.56
CA ALA A 16 -8.66 -59.07 -37.83
C ALA A 16 -8.68 -57.53 -37.55
N GLY A 17 -9.42 -56.83 -38.41
CA GLY A 17 -9.65 -55.41 -38.25
C GLY A 17 -10.26 -55.13 -36.86
N LEU A 18 -10.07 -53.94 -36.32
CA LEU A 18 -10.59 -53.49 -35.01
C LEU A 18 -12.06 -53.85 -34.80
N TRP A 19 -12.85 -53.93 -35.86
CA TRP A 19 -14.27 -54.28 -35.86
C TRP A 19 -14.56 -55.75 -35.51
N HIS A 20 -13.59 -56.63 -35.51
CA HIS A 20 -13.75 -58.05 -35.16
C HIS A 20 -13.30 -58.36 -33.73
N GLN A 21 -12.99 -57.35 -32.92
CA GLN A 21 -12.61 -57.49 -31.52
C GLN A 21 -13.72 -56.96 -30.60
N PRO A 22 -14.73 -57.74 -30.25
CA PRO A 22 -15.90 -57.27 -29.48
C PRO A 22 -15.49 -56.75 -28.10
N THR A 23 -14.45 -57.28 -27.48
CA THR A 23 -13.96 -56.87 -26.18
C THR A 23 -13.40 -55.42 -26.20
N LEU A 24 -12.66 -55.06 -27.25
CA LEU A 24 -12.14 -53.69 -27.41
C LEU A 24 -13.24 -52.69 -27.75
N LEU A 25 -14.20 -53.09 -28.57
CA LEU A 25 -15.35 -52.27 -28.93
C LEU A 25 -16.25 -52.00 -27.73
N ASN A 26 -16.51 -53.02 -26.89
CA ASN A 26 -17.27 -52.86 -25.66
C ASN A 26 -16.54 -51.96 -24.66
N LEU A 27 -15.23 -52.16 -24.48
CA LEU A 27 -14.43 -51.30 -23.61
C LEU A 27 -14.45 -49.84 -24.09
N LEU A 28 -14.34 -49.63 -25.39
CA LEU A 28 -14.42 -48.28 -25.97
C LEU A 28 -15.81 -47.67 -25.78
N ALA A 29 -16.86 -48.44 -25.99
CA ALA A 29 -18.23 -48.00 -25.75
C ALA A 29 -18.48 -47.65 -24.28
N ASP A 30 -17.99 -48.48 -23.34
CA ASP A 30 -18.09 -48.23 -21.91
C ASP A 30 -17.37 -46.91 -21.52
N VAL A 31 -16.12 -46.72 -22.03
CA VAL A 31 -15.36 -45.50 -21.77
C VAL A 31 -16.09 -44.28 -22.34
N LEU A 32 -16.59 -44.35 -23.57
CA LEU A 32 -17.36 -43.26 -24.19
C LEU A 32 -18.65 -42.95 -23.42
N THR A 33 -19.30 -43.98 -22.93
CA THR A 33 -20.52 -43.85 -22.11
C THR A 33 -20.22 -43.15 -20.80
N VAL A 34 -19.16 -43.53 -20.10
CA VAL A 34 -18.72 -42.88 -18.85
C VAL A 34 -18.33 -41.43 -19.10
N LEU A 35 -17.57 -41.16 -20.17
CA LEU A 35 -17.22 -39.79 -20.56
C LEU A 35 -18.45 -38.96 -20.93
N GLY A 36 -19.42 -39.54 -21.62
CA GLY A 36 -20.69 -38.91 -21.96
C GLY A 36 -21.51 -38.53 -20.73
N ILE A 37 -21.66 -39.47 -19.77
CA ILE A 37 -22.34 -39.22 -18.50
C ILE A 37 -21.60 -38.15 -17.70
N ALA A 38 -20.29 -38.23 -17.60
CA ALA A 38 -19.47 -37.22 -16.92
C ALA A 38 -19.63 -35.83 -17.56
N GLY A 39 -19.63 -35.75 -18.89
CA GLY A 39 -19.85 -34.51 -19.65
C GLY A 39 -21.23 -33.92 -19.41
N ILE A 40 -22.27 -34.73 -19.41
CA ILE A 40 -23.65 -34.27 -19.12
C ILE A 40 -23.75 -33.81 -17.66
N ALA A 41 -23.20 -34.56 -16.71
CA ALA A 41 -23.20 -34.18 -15.30
C ALA A 41 -22.45 -32.85 -15.08
N TRP A 42 -21.29 -32.66 -15.72
CA TRP A 42 -20.55 -31.39 -15.70
C TRP A 42 -21.36 -30.24 -16.30
N ALA A 43 -22.01 -30.46 -17.46
CA ALA A 43 -22.83 -29.44 -18.11
C ALA A 43 -24.04 -29.07 -17.26
N ALA A 44 -24.69 -30.06 -16.64
CA ALA A 44 -25.81 -29.84 -15.73
C ALA A 44 -25.41 -29.09 -14.46
N LEU A 45 -24.23 -29.38 -13.88
CA LEU A 45 -23.68 -28.69 -12.72
C LEU A 45 -23.36 -27.24 -13.05
N THR A 46 -22.70 -26.99 -14.18
CA THR A 46 -22.37 -25.62 -14.63
C THR A 46 -23.60 -24.82 -14.99
N ALA A 47 -24.61 -25.44 -15.60
CA ALA A 47 -25.89 -24.80 -15.87
C ALA A 47 -26.61 -24.45 -14.57
N LEU A 48 -26.65 -25.35 -13.57
CA LEU A 48 -27.26 -25.10 -12.28
C LEU A 48 -26.60 -23.94 -11.54
N GLN A 49 -25.27 -23.84 -11.59
CA GLN A 49 -24.51 -22.73 -10.99
C GLN A 49 -24.80 -21.38 -11.66
N ARG A 50 -25.18 -21.35 -12.94
CA ARG A 50 -25.51 -20.14 -13.68
C ARG A 50 -26.98 -19.72 -13.59
N LEU A 51 -27.83 -20.57 -13.02
CA LEU A 51 -29.23 -20.20 -12.83
C LEU A 51 -29.38 -19.03 -11.86
N PRO A 52 -30.32 -18.10 -12.09
CA PRO A 52 -30.59 -16.96 -11.21
C PRO A 52 -31.29 -17.37 -9.90
N VAL A 53 -31.13 -18.62 -9.47
CA VAL A 53 -31.78 -19.18 -8.25
C VAL A 53 -31.07 -18.70 -6.97
N PHE A 54 -29.79 -18.24 -7.08
CA PHE A 54 -29.01 -17.73 -5.95
C PHE A 54 -28.56 -16.30 -6.22
N PRO A 55 -29.49 -15.32 -6.31
CA PRO A 55 -29.10 -13.92 -6.50
C PRO A 55 -28.36 -13.42 -5.28
N LEU A 56 -27.33 -12.59 -5.50
CA LEU A 56 -26.71 -11.84 -4.42
C LEU A 56 -27.67 -10.73 -3.97
N ARG A 57 -28.08 -10.73 -2.71
CA ARG A 57 -29.07 -9.80 -2.15
C ARG A 57 -28.46 -8.81 -1.19
N GLU A 58 -27.41 -9.20 -0.49
CA GLU A 58 -26.86 -8.41 0.60
C GLU A 58 -25.33 -8.32 0.53
N VAL A 59 -24.81 -7.11 0.78
CA VAL A 59 -23.38 -6.87 1.03
C VAL A 59 -23.28 -6.34 2.45
N VAL A 60 -22.77 -7.18 3.34
CA VAL A 60 -22.58 -6.84 4.76
C VAL A 60 -21.18 -6.28 4.97
N LEU A 61 -21.09 -5.06 5.50
CA LEU A 61 -19.83 -4.50 5.97
C LEU A 61 -19.54 -5.04 7.37
N ALA A 62 -18.38 -5.67 7.57
CA ALA A 62 -17.97 -6.22 8.86
C ALA A 62 -17.75 -5.09 9.89
N GLU A 63 -17.22 -3.96 9.44
CA GLU A 63 -17.01 -2.76 10.23
C GLU A 63 -17.44 -1.53 9.45
N LYS A 64 -17.91 -0.50 10.17
CA LYS A 64 -18.32 0.75 9.54
C LYS A 64 -17.07 1.58 9.19
N PRO A 65 -16.80 1.84 7.90
CA PRO A 65 -15.68 2.67 7.50
C PRO A 65 -15.88 4.12 7.96
N GLN A 66 -14.79 4.81 8.24
CA GLN A 66 -14.80 6.20 8.72
C GLN A 66 -14.57 7.21 7.58
N ARG A 67 -13.74 6.86 6.63
CA ARG A 67 -13.29 7.73 5.52
C ARG A 67 -13.97 7.39 4.20
N VAL A 68 -14.33 6.14 3.99
CA VAL A 68 -15.01 5.67 2.79
C VAL A 68 -16.52 5.70 3.02
N SER A 69 -17.26 6.38 2.15
CA SER A 69 -18.72 6.42 2.29
C SER A 69 -19.36 5.09 1.87
N ALA A 70 -20.42 4.71 2.58
CA ALA A 70 -21.20 3.52 2.22
C ALA A 70 -21.77 3.60 0.80
N GLU A 71 -22.01 4.81 0.29
CA GLU A 71 -22.49 5.06 -1.07
C GLU A 71 -21.42 4.74 -2.12
N GLN A 72 -20.15 5.12 -1.87
CA GLN A 72 -19.03 4.78 -2.75
C GLN A 72 -18.83 3.26 -2.82
N ILE A 73 -18.87 2.57 -1.68
CA ILE A 73 -18.78 1.11 -1.62
C ILE A 73 -19.94 0.47 -2.38
N ALA A 74 -21.16 0.92 -2.12
CA ALA A 74 -22.36 0.40 -2.80
C ALA A 74 -22.33 0.67 -4.31
N HIS A 75 -21.78 1.79 -4.74
CA HIS A 75 -21.60 2.10 -6.16
C HIS A 75 -20.63 1.13 -6.82
N VAL A 76 -19.45 0.94 -6.22
CA VAL A 76 -18.44 -0.01 -6.72
C VAL A 76 -18.99 -1.44 -6.70
N ALA A 77 -19.66 -1.85 -5.60
CA ALA A 77 -20.26 -3.17 -5.52
C ALA A 77 -21.29 -3.42 -6.63
N ARG A 78 -22.17 -2.46 -6.91
CA ARG A 78 -23.19 -2.60 -7.99
C ARG A 78 -22.59 -2.70 -9.38
N THR A 79 -21.46 -2.07 -9.62
CA THR A 79 -20.81 -2.07 -10.95
C THR A 79 -19.93 -3.28 -11.18
N THR A 80 -19.38 -3.88 -10.12
CA THR A 80 -18.38 -4.95 -10.21
C THR A 80 -18.95 -6.31 -9.83
N VAL A 81 -19.92 -6.36 -8.91
CA VAL A 81 -20.54 -7.60 -8.48
C VAL A 81 -21.59 -8.03 -9.50
N VAL A 82 -21.15 -8.73 -10.56
CA VAL A 82 -22.00 -9.26 -11.61
C VAL A 82 -22.07 -10.78 -11.48
N GLY A 83 -23.29 -11.34 -11.53
CA GLY A 83 -23.52 -12.79 -11.45
C GLY A 83 -24.35 -13.21 -10.23
N ASN A 84 -24.19 -14.45 -9.81
CA ASN A 84 -24.85 -15.02 -8.65
C ASN A 84 -23.82 -15.39 -7.56
N PHE A 85 -24.31 -15.92 -6.44
CA PHE A 85 -23.48 -16.33 -5.29
C PHE A 85 -22.26 -17.22 -5.67
N PHE A 86 -22.40 -18.08 -6.69
CA PHE A 86 -21.36 -19.01 -7.11
C PHE A 86 -20.43 -18.45 -8.19
N THR A 87 -20.95 -17.58 -9.07
CA THR A 87 -20.26 -17.10 -10.26
C THR A 87 -19.63 -15.71 -10.09
N VAL A 88 -19.94 -14.98 -8.99
CA VAL A 88 -19.35 -13.68 -8.72
C VAL A 88 -17.84 -13.80 -8.58
N ASP A 89 -17.11 -12.90 -9.25
CA ASP A 89 -15.66 -12.76 -9.13
C ASP A 89 -15.34 -11.90 -7.89
N LEU A 90 -14.86 -12.55 -6.83
CA LEU A 90 -14.51 -11.88 -5.58
C LEU A 90 -13.21 -11.09 -5.69
N GLU A 91 -12.30 -11.52 -6.58
CA GLU A 91 -11.02 -10.84 -6.77
C GLU A 91 -11.19 -9.54 -7.55
N GLU A 92 -12.07 -9.56 -8.57
CA GLU A 92 -12.45 -8.35 -9.29
C GLU A 92 -13.14 -7.35 -8.34
N ALA A 93 -14.07 -7.83 -7.52
CA ALA A 93 -14.75 -7.00 -6.52
C ALA A 93 -13.76 -6.41 -5.50
N ARG A 94 -12.82 -7.20 -4.99
CA ARG A 94 -11.75 -6.77 -4.09
C ARG A 94 -10.91 -5.66 -4.74
N THR A 95 -10.38 -5.93 -5.92
CA THR A 95 -9.51 -5.00 -6.65
C THR A 95 -10.22 -3.68 -6.97
N ALA A 96 -11.53 -3.73 -7.26
CA ALA A 96 -12.30 -2.52 -7.50
C ALA A 96 -12.50 -1.68 -6.25
N ILE A 97 -12.69 -2.31 -5.08
CA ILE A 97 -12.83 -1.62 -3.80
C ILE A 97 -11.47 -1.02 -3.36
N GLU A 98 -10.36 -1.73 -3.57
CA GLU A 98 -9.00 -1.26 -3.27
C GLU A 98 -8.57 -0.05 -4.12
N LYS A 99 -9.28 0.25 -5.21
CA LYS A 99 -9.07 1.50 -5.98
C LYS A 99 -9.67 2.74 -5.34
N LEU A 100 -10.49 2.58 -4.29
CA LEU A 100 -11.01 3.74 -3.56
C LEU A 100 -9.88 4.42 -2.77
N PRO A 101 -9.80 5.75 -2.78
CA PRO A 101 -8.63 6.50 -2.29
C PRO A 101 -8.19 6.18 -0.86
N TRP A 102 -9.15 5.91 0.03
CA TRP A 102 -8.90 5.66 1.45
C TRP A 102 -8.81 4.17 1.81
N VAL A 103 -9.01 3.28 0.84
CA VAL A 103 -8.93 1.84 1.08
C VAL A 103 -7.49 1.36 0.94
N ARG A 104 -6.92 0.83 2.02
CA ARG A 104 -5.61 0.20 2.02
C ARG A 104 -5.68 -1.24 1.56
N ASN A 105 -6.65 -1.97 2.09
CA ASN A 105 -6.85 -3.39 1.79
C ASN A 105 -8.34 -3.73 1.91
N ALA A 106 -8.81 -4.64 1.06
CA ALA A 106 -10.17 -5.14 1.12
C ALA A 106 -10.18 -6.67 1.13
N ALA A 107 -11.07 -7.26 1.93
CA ALA A 107 -11.32 -8.68 1.91
C ALA A 107 -12.81 -8.93 1.63
N VAL A 108 -13.09 -9.63 0.54
CA VAL A 108 -14.45 -10.01 0.13
C VAL A 108 -14.62 -11.50 0.34
N ARG A 109 -15.66 -11.89 1.08
CA ARG A 109 -15.96 -13.28 1.38
C ARG A 109 -17.43 -13.58 1.09
N ARG A 110 -17.72 -14.80 0.65
CA ARG A 110 -19.10 -15.25 0.50
C ARG A 110 -19.75 -15.49 1.86
N LEU A 111 -20.91 -14.91 2.06
CA LEU A 111 -21.76 -15.11 3.24
C LEU A 111 -22.99 -15.92 2.82
N TRP A 112 -23.01 -17.17 3.24
CA TRP A 112 -24.12 -18.06 2.88
C TRP A 112 -25.45 -17.58 3.49
N PRO A 113 -26.64 -17.66 2.80
CA PRO A 113 -26.85 -18.29 1.49
C PRO A 113 -26.74 -17.36 0.27
N ASP A 114 -26.82 -16.03 0.41
CA ASP A 114 -27.06 -15.08 -0.68
C ASP A 114 -26.35 -13.73 -0.48
N GLY A 115 -25.34 -13.69 0.40
CA GLY A 115 -24.63 -12.46 0.75
C GLY A 115 -23.12 -12.46 0.45
N LEU A 116 -22.54 -11.28 0.52
CA LEU A 116 -21.11 -11.06 0.58
C LEU A 116 -20.75 -10.30 1.88
N SER A 117 -19.70 -10.73 2.54
CA SER A 117 -19.09 -10.00 3.65
C SER A 117 -17.89 -9.25 3.14
N LEU A 118 -17.86 -7.95 3.40
CA LEU A 118 -16.78 -7.03 3.02
C LEU A 118 -16.12 -6.50 4.28
N THR A 119 -14.82 -6.74 4.39
CA THR A 119 -13.94 -6.13 5.40
C THR A 119 -13.03 -5.14 4.70
N ILE A 120 -12.97 -3.90 5.19
CA ILE A 120 -12.16 -2.82 4.62
C ILE A 120 -11.18 -2.37 5.70
N GLU A 121 -9.90 -2.30 5.33
CA GLU A 121 -8.86 -1.63 6.09
C GLU A 121 -8.60 -0.27 5.45
N GLU A 122 -8.85 0.80 6.20
CA GLU A 122 -8.64 2.17 5.70
C GLU A 122 -7.21 2.64 5.97
N HIS A 123 -6.71 3.54 5.11
CA HIS A 123 -5.48 4.26 5.36
C HIS A 123 -5.66 5.24 6.52
N GLU A 124 -4.71 5.28 7.45
CA GLU A 124 -4.61 6.31 8.47
C GLU A 124 -3.45 7.25 8.11
N ALA A 125 -3.78 8.46 7.67
CA ALA A 125 -2.79 9.44 7.25
C ALA A 125 -2.03 10.01 8.46
N VAL A 126 -0.69 9.94 8.42
CA VAL A 126 0.21 10.47 9.46
C VAL A 126 1.09 11.61 8.96
N ALA A 127 1.21 11.78 7.63
CA ALA A 127 1.94 12.88 7.03
C ALA A 127 1.40 13.21 5.62
N GLN A 128 1.64 14.44 5.19
CA GLN A 128 1.46 14.85 3.80
C GLN A 128 2.70 14.48 3.01
N TRP A 129 2.53 13.90 1.82
CA TRP A 129 3.63 13.59 0.90
C TRP A 129 3.71 14.59 -0.24
N ARG A 130 4.90 15.11 -0.47
CA ARG A 130 5.18 15.91 -1.66
C ARG A 130 6.19 15.20 -2.53
N HIS A 131 5.75 14.76 -3.69
CA HIS A 131 6.67 14.32 -4.73
C HIS A 131 7.52 15.50 -5.23
N LEU A 132 8.76 15.24 -5.59
CA LEU A 132 9.62 16.28 -6.18
C LEU A 132 9.07 16.79 -7.52
N ASN A 133 8.38 15.94 -8.27
CA ASN A 133 7.83 16.22 -9.61
C ASN A 133 6.41 15.64 -9.80
N GLY A 134 5.63 15.39 -8.74
CA GLY A 134 4.36 14.69 -8.84
C GLY A 134 3.22 15.34 -8.06
N GLU A 135 2.06 14.69 -8.12
CA GLU A 135 0.87 15.10 -7.38
C GLU A 135 1.09 14.95 -5.86
N PRO A 136 0.44 15.81 -5.04
CA PRO A 136 0.48 15.67 -3.60
C PRO A 136 -0.21 14.36 -3.18
N GLY A 137 0.31 13.73 -2.15
CA GLY A 137 -0.22 12.50 -1.58
C GLY A 137 -0.21 12.55 -0.06
N LEU A 138 -0.52 11.42 0.54
CA LEU A 138 -0.50 11.19 1.98
C LEU A 138 0.40 10.00 2.28
N VAL A 139 0.93 9.95 3.49
CA VAL A 139 1.67 8.79 4.02
C VAL A 139 0.87 8.19 5.16
N ASN A 140 0.66 6.88 5.13
CA ASN A 140 0.00 6.15 6.20
C ASN A 140 0.98 5.70 7.30
N GLN A 141 0.45 5.09 8.37
CA GLN A 141 1.25 4.56 9.49
C GLN A 141 2.26 3.48 9.06
N GLN A 142 2.04 2.81 7.95
CA GLN A 142 2.93 1.78 7.40
C GLN A 142 4.03 2.38 6.51
N GLY A 143 3.99 3.71 6.27
CA GLY A 143 4.94 4.39 5.39
C GLY A 143 4.62 4.25 3.90
N GLU A 144 3.39 3.85 3.55
CA GLU A 144 2.93 3.75 2.17
C GLU A 144 2.38 5.11 1.72
N VAL A 145 2.67 5.48 0.48
CA VAL A 145 2.14 6.71 -0.12
C VAL A 145 0.84 6.39 -0.86
N PHE A 146 -0.20 7.14 -0.59
CA PHE A 146 -1.48 7.02 -1.27
C PHE A 146 -2.03 8.40 -1.66
N VAL A 147 -2.94 8.43 -2.62
CA VAL A 147 -3.56 9.66 -3.12
C VAL A 147 -5.01 9.70 -2.64
N ALA A 148 -5.32 10.73 -1.86
CA ALA A 148 -6.68 11.00 -1.40
C ALA A 148 -6.84 12.49 -1.11
N ASP A 149 -8.09 12.99 -1.14
CA ASP A 149 -8.39 14.35 -0.72
C ASP A 149 -8.05 14.53 0.76
N LEU A 150 -7.36 15.62 1.07
CA LEU A 150 -7.02 15.96 2.44
C LEU A 150 -8.27 16.46 3.17
N PRO A 151 -8.67 15.79 4.24
CA PRO A 151 -9.68 16.37 5.14
C PRO A 151 -9.17 17.70 5.74
N GLU A 152 -10.08 18.62 6.04
CA GLU A 152 -9.73 19.94 6.57
C GLU A 152 -8.93 19.87 7.88
N ASP A 153 -9.15 18.85 8.70
CA ASP A 153 -8.44 18.57 9.95
C ASP A 153 -7.01 18.06 9.75
N SER A 154 -6.63 17.67 8.52
CA SER A 154 -5.30 17.13 8.19
C SER A 154 -4.24 18.20 7.95
N GLN A 155 -4.56 19.48 8.04
CA GLN A 155 -3.60 20.57 7.83
C GLN A 155 -2.46 20.58 8.88
N ALA A 156 -2.70 19.99 10.05
CA ALA A 156 -1.70 19.86 11.12
C ALA A 156 -0.67 18.75 10.88
N LEU A 157 -0.85 17.87 9.87
CA LEU A 157 0.08 16.79 9.60
C LEU A 157 1.45 17.31 9.13
N PRO A 158 2.56 16.67 9.57
CA PRO A 158 3.89 17.00 9.09
C PRO A 158 4.01 16.76 7.58
N ARG A 159 4.90 17.51 6.93
CA ARG A 159 5.13 17.40 5.48
C ARG A 159 6.39 16.63 5.19
N PHE A 160 6.26 15.57 4.43
CA PHE A 160 7.38 14.75 3.98
C PHE A 160 7.66 14.98 2.50
N SER A 161 8.91 14.89 2.12
CA SER A 161 9.33 14.91 0.72
C SER A 161 10.61 14.11 0.51
N GLY A 162 10.67 13.37 -0.59
CA GLY A 162 11.83 12.54 -0.88
C GLY A 162 11.75 11.84 -2.23
N PRO A 163 12.77 11.05 -2.56
CA PRO A 163 12.71 10.15 -3.69
C PRO A 163 11.58 9.15 -3.56
N GLU A 164 11.14 8.59 -4.67
CA GLU A 164 10.15 7.53 -4.69
C GLU A 164 10.61 6.33 -3.84
N GLY A 165 9.67 5.73 -3.08
CA GLY A 165 9.94 4.63 -2.17
C GLY A 165 10.60 5.00 -0.84
N SER A 166 10.91 6.29 -0.58
CA SER A 166 11.57 6.72 0.68
C SER A 166 10.61 7.09 1.81
N ALA A 167 9.29 6.99 1.61
CA ALA A 167 8.31 7.46 2.58
C ALA A 167 8.40 6.72 3.93
N ALA A 168 8.55 5.39 3.91
CA ALA A 168 8.69 4.59 5.13
C ALA A 168 9.96 4.96 5.91
N GLU A 169 11.08 5.20 5.22
CA GLU A 169 12.31 5.64 5.84
C GLU A 169 12.16 7.02 6.48
N ILE A 170 11.54 7.96 5.76
CA ILE A 170 11.29 9.31 6.27
C ILE A 170 10.38 9.27 7.49
N LEU A 171 9.36 8.42 7.49
CA LEU A 171 8.46 8.24 8.63
C LEU A 171 9.21 7.71 9.87
N ALA A 172 10.05 6.69 9.71
CA ALA A 172 10.87 6.15 10.79
C ALA A 172 11.81 7.23 11.36
N ARG A 173 12.52 7.96 10.50
CA ARG A 173 13.42 9.06 10.91
C ARG A 173 12.68 10.22 11.56
N HIS A 174 11.46 10.52 11.12
CA HIS A 174 10.63 11.54 11.77
C HIS A 174 10.34 11.19 13.24
N GLY A 175 10.05 9.92 13.54
CA GLY A 175 9.86 9.45 14.90
C GLY A 175 11.13 9.59 15.74
N GLU A 176 12.29 9.17 15.20
CA GLU A 176 13.60 9.28 15.87
C GLU A 176 13.96 10.74 16.16
N PHE A 177 13.79 11.61 15.18
CA PHE A 177 14.13 13.04 15.34
C PHE A 177 13.21 13.74 16.34
N ASN A 178 11.91 13.44 16.33
CA ASN A 178 11.00 13.96 17.34
C ASN A 178 11.35 13.47 18.74
N GLY A 179 11.76 12.21 18.90
CA GLY A 179 12.25 11.69 20.18
C GLY A 179 13.43 12.51 20.73
N THR A 180 14.43 12.80 19.87
CA THR A 180 15.61 13.60 20.27
C THR A 180 15.25 15.07 20.56
N LEU A 181 14.26 15.64 19.86
CA LEU A 181 13.84 17.03 20.03
C LEU A 181 12.84 17.26 21.16
N ALA A 182 12.24 16.19 21.67
CA ALA A 182 11.26 16.26 22.76
C ALA A 182 11.87 16.92 24.02
N ASP A 183 13.15 16.66 24.32
CA ASP A 183 13.84 17.23 25.47
C ASP A 183 13.93 18.76 25.45
N ILE A 184 13.88 19.36 24.27
CA ILE A 184 13.88 20.82 24.09
C ILE A 184 12.50 21.38 23.76
N GLY A 185 11.45 20.54 23.85
CA GLY A 185 10.05 20.91 23.57
C GLY A 185 9.80 21.31 22.12
N ARG A 186 10.51 20.69 21.15
CA ARG A 186 10.36 20.95 19.74
C ARG A 186 9.92 19.70 18.96
N HIS A 187 9.26 19.93 17.83
CA HIS A 187 8.86 18.85 16.93
C HIS A 187 9.08 19.23 15.46
N VAL A 188 9.21 18.22 14.63
CA VAL A 188 9.46 18.34 13.21
C VAL A 188 8.15 18.55 12.47
N THR A 189 7.99 19.67 11.79
CA THR A 189 6.82 20.00 10.95
C THR A 189 7.01 19.68 9.48
N ALA A 190 8.27 19.58 9.03
CA ALA A 190 8.59 19.08 7.70
C ALA A 190 9.92 18.33 7.70
N LEU A 191 9.99 17.24 6.94
CA LEU A 191 11.17 16.42 6.78
C LEU A 191 11.39 16.10 5.31
N SER A 192 12.60 16.36 4.81
CA SER A 192 12.94 16.12 3.42
C SER A 192 14.21 15.32 3.26
N LEU A 193 14.18 14.37 2.33
CA LEU A 193 15.31 13.58 1.89
C LEU A 193 15.62 13.94 0.43
N SER A 194 16.80 14.48 0.15
CA SER A 194 17.19 14.76 -1.22
C SER A 194 17.56 13.48 -1.99
N GLN A 195 17.61 13.56 -3.33
CA GLN A 195 18.13 12.47 -4.18
C GLN A 195 19.57 12.07 -3.83
N ARG A 196 20.35 12.98 -3.26
CA ARG A 196 21.73 12.74 -2.80
C ARG A 196 21.79 12.20 -1.36
N ARG A 197 20.66 11.77 -0.80
CA ARG A 197 20.55 11.23 0.55
C ARG A 197 20.89 12.23 1.65
N ALA A 198 20.71 13.53 1.41
CA ALA A 198 20.89 14.58 2.42
C ALA A 198 19.54 14.93 3.07
N TRP A 199 19.53 14.99 4.39
CA TRP A 199 18.40 15.26 5.23
C TRP A 199 18.29 16.73 5.59
N ARG A 200 17.07 17.25 5.52
CA ARG A 200 16.70 18.59 5.97
C ARG A 200 15.39 18.51 6.71
N LEU A 201 15.30 19.16 7.85
CA LEU A 201 14.07 19.23 8.63
C LEU A 201 13.71 20.68 8.96
N LYS A 202 12.42 20.90 9.22
CA LYS A 202 11.88 22.17 9.70
C LYS A 202 11.18 21.92 11.02
N LEU A 203 11.46 22.80 12.00
CA LEU A 203 10.85 22.75 13.32
C LEU A 203 9.55 23.58 13.37
N ASP A 204 8.81 23.40 14.45
CA ASP A 204 7.59 24.12 14.77
C ASP A 204 7.80 25.62 14.99
N ASP A 205 8.99 26.05 15.45
CA ASP A 205 9.37 27.44 15.59
C ASP A 205 9.84 28.10 14.28
N GLY A 206 9.83 27.37 13.18
CA GLY A 206 10.19 27.82 11.85
C GLY A 206 11.67 27.63 11.49
N ALA A 207 12.52 27.19 12.43
CA ALA A 207 13.92 26.91 12.15
C ALA A 207 14.06 25.71 11.18
N THR A 208 14.98 25.86 10.21
CA THR A 208 15.31 24.80 9.24
C THR A 208 16.71 24.28 9.54
N LEU A 209 16.85 22.97 9.72
CA LEU A 209 18.14 22.32 9.98
C LEU A 209 18.58 21.52 8.76
N ASP A 210 19.75 21.83 8.23
CA ASP A 210 20.42 21.04 7.22
C ASP A 210 21.36 20.04 7.89
N LEU A 211 20.89 18.79 8.04
CA LEU A 211 21.67 17.72 8.68
C LEU A 211 22.71 17.09 7.74
N GLY A 212 22.47 17.12 6.43
CA GLY A 212 23.32 16.46 5.45
C GLY A 212 23.06 14.96 5.34
N ARG A 213 24.06 14.20 4.92
CA ARG A 213 23.95 12.74 4.78
C ARG A 213 24.19 12.04 6.10
N ASP A 214 23.58 10.86 6.23
CA ASP A 214 23.94 9.93 7.32
C ASP A 214 25.28 9.28 7.00
N GLU A 215 26.24 9.42 7.89
CA GLU A 215 27.61 8.91 7.73
C GLU A 215 27.97 8.09 8.98
N GLU A 216 28.61 6.93 8.81
CA GLU A 216 28.98 6.03 9.93
C GLU A 216 29.77 6.72 11.03
N GLN A 217 30.63 7.65 10.67
CA GLN A 217 31.48 8.39 11.62
C GLN A 217 30.78 9.61 12.24
N ARG A 218 29.62 10.01 11.72
CA ARG A 218 28.87 11.21 12.12
C ARG A 218 27.40 11.03 11.84
N SER A 219 26.73 10.33 12.74
CA SER A 219 25.32 10.01 12.58
C SER A 219 24.44 11.27 12.65
N LEU A 220 23.29 11.18 12.02
CA LEU A 220 22.27 12.25 12.09
C LEU A 220 21.82 12.49 13.54
N ALA A 221 21.74 11.40 14.32
CA ALA A 221 21.36 11.47 15.73
C ALA A 221 22.35 12.31 16.55
N GLU A 222 23.68 12.12 16.37
CA GLU A 222 24.69 12.91 17.07
C GLU A 222 24.63 14.39 16.70
N ARG A 223 24.39 14.71 15.41
CA ARG A 223 24.22 16.10 14.97
C ARG A 223 23.00 16.73 15.62
N LEU A 224 21.89 16.02 15.64
CA LEU A 224 20.64 16.51 16.23
C LEU A 224 20.75 16.65 17.74
N THR A 225 21.38 15.70 18.44
CA THR A 225 21.67 15.80 19.89
C THR A 225 22.56 17.01 20.20
N ARG A 226 23.59 17.25 19.40
CA ARG A 226 24.43 18.46 19.52
C ARG A 226 23.62 19.73 19.38
N PHE A 227 22.74 19.79 18.39
CA PHE A 227 21.82 20.91 18.22
C PHE A 227 20.95 21.10 19.45
N ALA A 228 20.29 20.02 19.93
CA ALA A 228 19.41 20.06 21.11
C ALA A 228 20.14 20.61 22.34
N THR A 229 21.37 20.14 22.59
CA THR A 229 22.21 20.62 23.71
C THR A 229 22.48 22.13 23.66
N HIS A 230 22.64 22.70 22.46
CA HIS A 230 22.99 24.11 22.31
C HIS A 230 21.80 25.02 22.00
N TYR A 231 20.61 24.43 21.80
CA TYR A 231 19.42 25.16 21.33
C TYR A 231 19.03 26.34 22.24
N ALA A 232 19.02 26.14 23.57
CA ALA A 232 18.67 27.18 24.52
C ALA A 232 19.61 28.39 24.43
N GLY A 233 20.94 28.15 24.36
CA GLY A 233 21.96 29.20 24.21
C GLY A 233 21.88 29.91 22.86
N ILE A 234 21.52 29.20 21.79
CA ILE A 234 21.29 29.82 20.48
C ILE A 234 20.11 30.78 20.56
N LYS A 235 19.01 30.35 21.17
CA LYS A 235 17.79 31.14 21.29
C LYS A 235 17.98 32.38 22.18
N GLU A 236 18.70 32.21 23.29
CA GLU A 236 19.02 33.32 24.19
C GLU A 236 19.90 34.38 23.52
N ARG A 237 20.90 33.93 22.78
CA ARG A 237 21.92 34.84 22.19
C ARG A 237 21.47 35.49 20.89
N PHE A 238 20.71 34.77 20.07
CA PHE A 238 20.37 35.17 18.70
C PHE A 238 18.88 35.37 18.44
N GLY A 239 18.02 35.06 19.40
CA GLY A 239 16.56 35.15 19.21
C GLY A 239 16.04 34.07 18.25
N SER A 240 15.37 34.48 17.17
CA SER A 240 14.93 33.53 16.14
C SER A 240 16.01 33.30 15.09
N VAL A 241 16.26 32.04 14.77
CA VAL A 241 17.23 31.64 13.73
C VAL A 241 16.45 30.83 12.69
N ARG A 242 16.54 31.25 11.41
CA ARG A 242 15.79 30.61 10.33
C ARG A 242 16.49 29.40 9.71
N GLY A 243 17.84 29.38 9.70
CA GLY A 243 18.62 28.33 9.09
C GLY A 243 19.80 27.91 9.96
N ILE A 244 20.00 26.60 10.09
CA ILE A 244 21.09 26.01 10.88
C ILE A 244 21.71 24.90 10.03
N ASP A 245 22.96 25.08 9.64
CA ASP A 245 23.70 24.08 8.86
C ASP A 245 24.56 23.24 9.78
N MET A 246 24.18 21.96 9.91
CA MET A 246 24.81 20.97 10.80
C MET A 246 25.78 20.03 10.07
N ARG A 247 26.13 20.31 8.82
CA ARG A 247 27.00 19.44 8.00
C ARG A 247 28.45 19.48 8.44
N TYR A 248 28.85 20.48 9.22
CA TYR A 248 30.20 20.63 9.69
C TYR A 248 30.54 19.69 10.86
N PRO A 249 31.79 19.11 10.90
CA PRO A 249 32.16 18.10 11.91
C PRO A 249 32.12 18.65 13.34
N ASN A 250 32.62 19.87 13.55
CA ASN A 250 32.91 20.43 14.88
C ASN A 250 32.00 21.60 15.27
N GLY A 251 30.90 21.81 14.54
CA GLY A 251 30.00 22.93 14.84
C GLY A 251 28.85 23.01 13.88
N PHE A 252 28.19 24.13 13.91
CA PHE A 252 27.10 24.49 12.98
C PHE A 252 27.21 25.98 12.63
N THR A 253 26.64 26.34 11.48
CA THR A 253 26.52 27.75 11.09
C THR A 253 25.07 28.18 11.16
N LEU A 254 24.87 29.43 11.57
CA LEU A 254 23.54 30.04 11.69
C LEU A 254 23.31 30.99 10.52
N ALA A 255 22.14 30.93 9.93
CA ALA A 255 21.71 31.82 8.85
C ALA A 255 20.35 32.45 9.17
N GLY A 256 20.10 33.66 8.64
CA GLY A 256 18.83 34.33 8.84
C GLY A 256 18.56 34.70 10.30
N ILE A 257 19.58 35.21 10.98
CA ILE A 257 19.46 35.68 12.37
C ILE A 257 18.63 36.96 12.39
N GLU A 258 17.48 36.92 13.02
CA GLU A 258 16.69 38.09 13.32
C GLU A 258 17.13 38.62 14.67
N ARG A 259 18.08 39.60 14.65
CA ARG A 259 18.56 40.22 15.91
C ARG A 259 17.41 40.94 16.59
N VAL A 260 17.08 40.53 17.79
CA VAL A 260 16.29 41.35 18.71
C VAL A 260 17.14 42.57 19.00
N ALA A 261 16.67 43.75 18.61
CA ALA A 261 17.36 44.99 18.95
C ALA A 261 17.53 45.05 20.49
N PRO A 262 18.77 45.35 20.99
CA PRO A 262 18.93 45.44 22.44
C PRO A 262 17.98 46.54 22.95
N PRO A 263 17.40 46.38 24.17
CA PRO A 263 16.52 47.38 24.73
C PRO A 263 17.24 48.71 24.76
N ALA A 264 16.59 49.73 24.22
CA ALA A 264 17.15 51.07 24.16
C ALA A 264 17.61 51.48 25.59
N LYS A 265 18.93 51.81 25.74
CA LYS A 265 19.44 52.33 26.98
C LYS A 265 18.56 53.55 27.39
N PRO A 266 18.07 53.60 28.65
CA PRO A 266 17.34 54.75 29.09
C PRO A 266 18.21 55.99 28.89
N ALA A 267 17.64 56.97 28.19
CA ALA A 267 18.29 58.26 27.96
C ALA A 267 18.71 58.83 29.33
N ALA A 268 20.02 59.00 29.53
CA ALA A 268 20.55 59.65 30.73
C ALA A 268 19.90 61.05 30.82
N GLY A 269 19.16 61.27 31.88
CA GLY A 269 18.44 62.51 32.12
C GLY A 269 19.39 63.73 32.04
N GLN A 270 19.04 64.63 31.18
CA GLN A 270 19.58 65.98 31.22
C GLN A 270 19.12 66.61 32.53
N LYS A 271 20.08 66.81 33.44
CA LYS A 271 19.89 67.71 34.60
C LYS A 271 20.01 69.14 34.08
N SER A 272 18.91 69.90 34.21
CA SER A 272 18.93 71.38 34.21
C SER A 272 19.42 71.89 35.54
#